data_1875ece74d993d649d34883a7dd7100f
#
_entry.id   1875ece74d993d649d34883a7dd7100f
#
_cell.length_a   1.000
_cell.length_b   1.000
_cell.length_c   1.000
_cell.angle_alpha   90.00
_cell.angle_beta   90.00
_cell.angle_gamma   90.00
#
_symmetry.space_group_name_H-M   'P 1'
#
loop_
_entity.id
_entity.type
_entity.pdbx_description
1 polymer ?
#
loop_
_entity_poly.entity_id
_entity_poly.type
_entity_poly.pdbx_seq_one_letter_code
_entity_poly.pdbx_strand_id
1 'polypeptide(L)'
;MAETKYIFVTGGVVSSLGKGIISSSIGKLLQARGYNITIQKFDPYINIDPGTLNPYEHGECYVTVDGMETDLDLGHYERFTGIQTTKANSLTTGRIYKAVIDKERHGDYLGKTIQVVPHITDEIKRNVKLLGKKYHYDFVITEIGGTIGDIESAPFMEAIRQLKWELGKNAINVHLTYVPYLRAAGELKTKPTQHSVKELQSVGIQPGVLILRTEKHLEQDILKKVASFCNVDLDCVIQSEDLPSIYEVPVNMQKQGLDTAILRKMGEPIGETPTLGPWREFLDRRNKATETVNIALVGKYDLQDAYKSIRESLSHAGTYNDHKVNIKFVNSEHLTDDNVAEKLAGQDGVVICPGFGQRGIEGKIVAAHYTRTHDIPTFGICLGMQMIVIEFARNVLGYADANSREMDEKTPHNVIDIMEEQKNITNMGGTMRLGAYECVLKQGSRVFNIYKKEHIQERHRHRYEFNNDFQKEFEKAGMMCVGRNPESDLVEIVEIPGLKWYIGTQFHPEYQSTVLHPHPLFVDFVKTAIENKKK
;
A
#
# COMPACT_ATOMS: atom_id res chain seq x y z
N MET A 1 4.31 24.85 -22.29
CA MET A 1 3.80 23.92 -21.27
C MET A 1 3.89 24.62 -19.94
N ALA A 2 2.88 24.49 -19.07
CA ALA A 2 2.95 25.04 -17.72
C ALA A 2 4.11 24.38 -16.95
N GLU A 3 4.74 25.13 -16.05
CA GLU A 3 5.84 24.65 -15.25
C GLU A 3 5.31 23.76 -14.11
N THR A 4 5.92 22.58 -13.90
CA THR A 4 5.52 21.65 -12.85
C THR A 4 5.63 22.30 -11.46
N LYS A 5 4.64 22.10 -10.63
CA LYS A 5 4.58 22.58 -9.24
C LYS A 5 4.87 21.47 -8.24
N TYR A 6 5.51 21.81 -7.13
CA TYR A 6 6.00 20.86 -6.14
C TYR A 6 5.39 21.15 -4.76
N ILE A 7 4.77 20.14 -4.17
CA ILE A 7 4.20 20.20 -2.83
C ILE A 7 5.00 19.25 -1.94
N PHE A 8 5.68 19.80 -0.94
CA PHE A 8 6.45 19.00 0.03
C PHE A 8 5.61 18.81 1.29
N VAL A 9 5.30 17.55 1.61
CA VAL A 9 4.56 17.19 2.82
C VAL A 9 5.54 16.72 3.88
N THR A 10 5.64 17.48 4.96
CA THR A 10 6.53 17.18 6.10
C THR A 10 5.72 16.98 7.37
N GLY A 11 6.27 16.31 8.37
CA GLY A 11 5.61 16.10 9.65
C GLY A 11 6.51 16.40 10.84
N GLY A 12 5.89 16.69 11.96
CA GLY A 12 6.59 16.92 13.21
C GLY A 12 5.81 16.44 14.43
N VAL A 13 6.42 16.48 15.59
CA VAL A 13 5.93 16.05 16.90
C VAL A 13 6.05 14.54 17.11
N VAL A 14 5.36 13.72 16.30
CA VAL A 14 5.39 12.25 16.39
C VAL A 14 5.26 11.62 15.01
N SER A 15 5.66 10.36 14.89
CA SER A 15 5.39 9.53 13.70
C SER A 15 3.88 9.19 13.59
N SER A 16 3.49 8.58 12.47
CA SER A 16 2.11 8.09 12.24
C SER A 16 0.99 9.13 12.35
N LEU A 17 1.31 10.41 12.08
CA LEU A 17 0.30 11.48 12.03
C LEU A 17 -0.64 11.41 10.82
N GLY A 18 -0.35 10.55 9.85
CA GLY A 18 -1.15 10.37 8.65
C GLY A 18 -0.70 11.22 7.46
N LYS A 19 0.62 11.50 7.32
CA LYS A 19 1.19 12.19 6.14
C LYS A 19 0.76 11.53 4.82
N GLY A 20 0.79 10.19 4.74
CA GLY A 20 0.38 9.43 3.55
C GLY A 20 -1.08 9.68 3.15
N ILE A 21 -1.97 9.72 4.13
CA ILE A 21 -3.40 10.01 3.90
C ILE A 21 -3.61 11.46 3.48
N ILE A 22 -2.87 12.40 4.06
CA ILE A 22 -2.94 13.82 3.67
C ILE A 22 -2.38 14.02 2.26
N SER A 23 -1.23 13.42 1.93
CA SER A 23 -0.63 13.45 0.59
C SER A 23 -1.59 12.88 -0.46
N SER A 24 -2.22 11.74 -0.16
CA SER A 24 -3.24 11.11 -0.99
C SER A 24 -4.47 12.00 -1.16
N SER A 25 -4.92 12.66 -0.08
CA SER A 25 -6.06 13.58 -0.11
C SER A 25 -5.78 14.83 -0.95
N ILE A 26 -4.59 15.43 -0.81
CA ILE A 26 -4.15 16.54 -1.67
C ILE A 26 -4.16 16.09 -3.13
N GLY A 27 -3.58 14.93 -3.44
CA GLY A 27 -3.59 14.36 -4.78
C GLY A 27 -5.00 14.20 -5.33
N LYS A 28 -5.92 13.60 -4.55
CA LYS A 28 -7.31 13.42 -4.94
C LYS A 28 -8.05 14.73 -5.20
N LEU A 29 -7.84 15.72 -4.37
CA LEU A 29 -8.47 17.03 -4.52
C LEU A 29 -7.96 17.78 -5.75
N LEU A 30 -6.64 17.74 -6.02
CA LEU A 30 -6.07 18.35 -7.22
C LEU A 30 -6.51 17.63 -8.50
N GLN A 31 -6.60 16.29 -8.48
CA GLN A 31 -7.20 15.54 -9.61
C GLN A 31 -8.64 15.96 -9.87
N ALA A 32 -9.45 16.14 -8.82
CA ALA A 32 -10.84 16.56 -8.98
C ALA A 32 -10.95 17.96 -9.61
N ARG A 33 -9.93 18.81 -9.47
CA ARG A 33 -9.80 20.10 -10.14
C ARG A 33 -9.25 20.01 -11.58
N GLY A 34 -8.98 18.80 -12.07
CA GLY A 34 -8.51 18.55 -13.43
C GLY A 34 -6.99 18.57 -13.61
N TYR A 35 -6.22 18.64 -12.54
CA TYR A 35 -4.76 18.60 -12.64
C TYR A 35 -4.22 17.18 -12.77
N ASN A 36 -3.19 17.02 -13.60
CA ASN A 36 -2.41 15.80 -13.70
C ASN A 36 -1.36 15.78 -12.58
N ILE A 37 -1.43 14.78 -11.68
CA ILE A 37 -0.60 14.73 -10.47
C ILE A 37 0.14 13.41 -10.33
N THR A 38 1.19 13.44 -9.53
CA THR A 38 1.81 12.21 -8.98
C THR A 38 2.26 12.46 -7.54
N ILE A 39 2.47 11.36 -6.80
CA ILE A 39 2.91 11.42 -5.40
C ILE A 39 4.19 10.61 -5.26
N GLN A 40 5.19 11.15 -4.56
CA GLN A 40 6.45 10.50 -4.22
C GLN A 40 6.56 10.30 -2.72
N LYS A 41 7.18 9.20 -2.31
CA LYS A 41 7.59 8.92 -0.93
C LYS A 41 9.10 8.96 -0.81
N PHE A 42 9.61 9.72 0.14
CA PHE A 42 11.03 9.76 0.48
C PHE A 42 11.22 9.29 1.91
N ASP A 43 11.87 8.14 2.08
CA ASP A 43 12.08 7.51 3.38
C ASP A 43 13.51 7.71 3.88
N PRO A 44 13.69 8.22 5.12
CA PRO A 44 15.01 8.57 5.64
C PRO A 44 15.84 7.36 6.12
N TYR A 45 15.31 6.13 6.12
CA TYR A 45 16.09 4.97 6.52
C TYR A 45 17.18 4.59 5.50
N ILE A 46 18.24 3.90 5.97
CA ILE A 46 19.42 3.53 5.17
C ILE A 46 19.20 2.27 4.32
N ASN A 47 18.13 1.54 4.52
CA ASN A 47 17.80 0.41 3.65
C ASN A 47 17.62 0.87 2.20
N ILE A 48 18.06 0.05 1.25
CA ILE A 48 17.88 0.33 -0.18
C ILE A 48 16.39 0.32 -0.54
N ASP A 49 15.67 -0.64 0.02
CA ASP A 49 14.22 -0.82 -0.08
C ASP A 49 13.71 -1.57 1.16
N PRO A 50 12.38 -1.64 1.38
CA PRO A 50 11.81 -2.35 2.52
C PRO A 50 11.63 -3.86 2.31
N GLY A 51 12.11 -4.44 1.20
CA GLY A 51 11.86 -5.83 0.83
C GLY A 51 12.33 -6.87 1.85
N THR A 52 13.38 -6.53 2.60
CA THR A 52 13.94 -7.39 3.67
C THR A 52 13.52 -6.98 5.09
N LEU A 53 12.69 -5.92 5.21
CA LEU A 53 12.25 -5.43 6.51
C LEU A 53 11.17 -6.32 7.13
N ASN A 54 11.15 -6.37 8.47
CA ASN A 54 10.14 -7.12 9.20
C ASN A 54 8.77 -6.41 9.13
N PRO A 55 7.70 -7.09 8.68
CA PRO A 55 6.36 -6.51 8.64
C PRO A 55 5.81 -6.03 9.99
N TYR A 56 6.32 -6.53 11.11
CA TYR A 56 5.96 -6.02 12.44
C TYR A 56 6.50 -4.60 12.73
N GLU A 57 7.57 -4.19 12.05
CA GLU A 57 8.17 -2.86 12.24
C GLU A 57 7.70 -1.85 11.18
N HIS A 58 7.50 -2.29 9.94
CA HIS A 58 7.25 -1.42 8.79
C HIS A 58 5.91 -1.63 8.09
N GLY A 59 5.11 -2.61 8.54
CA GLY A 59 3.88 -3.00 7.85
C GLY A 59 4.15 -3.81 6.57
N GLU A 60 3.18 -3.83 5.65
CA GLU A 60 3.35 -4.53 4.38
C GLU A 60 4.38 -3.87 3.47
N CYS A 61 5.11 -4.68 2.74
CA CYS A 61 5.92 -4.22 1.64
C CYS A 61 5.04 -4.12 0.39
N TYR A 62 4.85 -2.90 -0.13
CA TYR A 62 4.08 -2.65 -1.34
C TYR A 62 4.96 -2.75 -2.58
N VAL A 63 4.43 -3.21 -3.71
CA VAL A 63 5.20 -3.36 -4.95
C VAL A 63 4.63 -2.49 -6.06
N THR A 64 5.47 -1.67 -6.67
CA THR A 64 5.11 -0.83 -7.82
C THR A 64 4.91 -1.65 -9.09
N VAL A 65 4.29 -1.05 -10.12
CA VAL A 65 4.03 -1.73 -11.40
C VAL A 65 5.32 -2.20 -12.09
N ASP A 66 6.43 -1.47 -11.92
CA ASP A 66 7.74 -1.77 -12.50
C ASP A 66 8.69 -2.54 -11.55
N GLY A 67 8.15 -3.15 -10.47
CA GLY A 67 8.85 -4.11 -9.64
C GLY A 67 9.73 -3.51 -8.54
N MET A 68 9.41 -2.32 -8.03
CA MET A 68 10.09 -1.79 -6.85
C MET A 68 9.34 -2.18 -5.58
N GLU A 69 10.05 -2.76 -4.62
CA GLU A 69 9.57 -2.92 -3.24
C GLU A 69 9.61 -1.57 -2.53
N THR A 70 8.49 -1.18 -1.90
CA THR A 70 8.30 0.16 -1.34
C THR A 70 7.52 0.14 -0.04
N ASP A 71 7.50 1.28 0.63
CA ASP A 71 6.67 1.51 1.81
C ASP A 71 5.16 1.41 1.49
N LEU A 72 4.36 1.05 2.50
CA LEU A 72 2.90 0.87 2.39
C LEU A 72 2.14 2.14 1.98
N ASP A 73 2.73 3.32 2.17
CA ASP A 73 2.11 4.59 1.82
C ASP A 73 1.84 4.71 0.31
N LEU A 74 2.67 4.06 -0.55
CA LEU A 74 2.40 4.02 -1.98
C LEU A 74 1.06 3.35 -2.29
N GLY A 75 0.67 2.35 -1.51
CA GLY A 75 -0.65 1.76 -1.59
C GLY A 75 -1.77 2.77 -1.29
N HIS A 76 -1.59 3.66 -0.31
CA HIS A 76 -2.54 4.74 -0.06
C HIS A 76 -2.63 5.71 -1.26
N TYR A 77 -1.49 6.08 -1.86
CA TYR A 77 -1.48 6.96 -3.02
C TYR A 77 -2.30 6.37 -4.17
N GLU A 78 -2.07 5.11 -4.51
CA GLU A 78 -2.80 4.42 -5.57
C GLU A 78 -4.29 4.23 -5.25
N ARG A 79 -4.62 3.82 -4.02
CA ARG A 79 -6.03 3.62 -3.60
C ARG A 79 -6.87 4.89 -3.71
N PHE A 80 -6.29 6.06 -3.39
CA PHE A 80 -6.99 7.34 -3.43
C PHE A 80 -7.05 7.94 -4.83
N THR A 81 -5.96 7.87 -5.58
CA THR A 81 -5.81 8.58 -6.84
C THR A 81 -6.10 7.71 -8.08
N GLY A 82 -5.98 6.39 -7.96
CA GLY A 82 -6.03 5.47 -9.08
C GLY A 82 -4.80 5.52 -9.99
N ILE A 83 -3.75 6.26 -9.62
CA ILE A 83 -2.51 6.37 -10.39
C ILE A 83 -1.59 5.23 -10.00
N GLN A 84 -1.08 4.50 -10.98
CA GLN A 84 -0.06 3.49 -10.75
C GLN A 84 1.30 4.14 -10.44
N THR A 85 1.94 3.68 -9.37
CA THR A 85 3.27 4.13 -8.98
C THR A 85 4.38 3.28 -9.61
N THR A 86 5.54 3.90 -9.78
CA THR A 86 6.76 3.30 -10.32
C THR A 86 7.91 3.49 -9.33
N LYS A 87 9.06 2.87 -9.61
CA LYS A 87 10.29 3.07 -8.81
C LYS A 87 10.75 4.52 -8.68
N ALA A 88 10.27 5.42 -9.55
CA ALA A 88 10.54 6.85 -9.44
C ALA A 88 9.68 7.53 -8.37
N ASN A 89 8.62 6.87 -7.87
CA ASN A 89 7.75 7.37 -6.82
C ASN A 89 8.23 7.03 -5.41
N SER A 90 9.27 6.20 -5.26
CA SER A 90 9.85 5.84 -3.96
C SER A 90 11.35 6.10 -3.96
N LEU A 91 11.86 6.70 -2.89
CA LEU A 91 13.28 6.97 -2.71
C LEU A 91 13.66 6.82 -1.24
N THR A 92 14.75 6.07 -0.98
CA THR A 92 15.31 5.91 0.36
C THR A 92 16.66 6.61 0.47
N THR A 93 17.07 6.93 1.69
CA THR A 93 18.44 7.42 1.96
C THR A 93 19.47 6.44 1.41
N GLY A 94 19.28 5.14 1.60
CA GLY A 94 20.21 4.11 1.11
C GLY A 94 20.40 4.17 -0.40
N ARG A 95 19.33 4.33 -1.18
CA ARG A 95 19.41 4.47 -2.64
C ARG A 95 20.15 5.73 -3.06
N ILE A 96 19.93 6.84 -2.37
CA ILE A 96 20.62 8.11 -2.68
C ILE A 96 22.11 7.98 -2.43
N TYR A 97 22.48 7.52 -1.24
CA TYR A 97 23.90 7.37 -0.87
C TYR A 97 24.59 6.35 -1.77
N LYS A 98 23.95 5.21 -2.05
CA LYS A 98 24.49 4.22 -2.99
C LYS A 98 24.73 4.83 -4.36
N ALA A 99 23.78 5.58 -4.92
CA ALA A 99 23.93 6.21 -6.23
C ALA A 99 25.11 7.22 -6.26
N VAL A 100 25.31 7.99 -5.19
CA VAL A 100 26.42 8.94 -5.09
C VAL A 100 27.76 8.21 -4.91
N ILE A 101 27.81 7.17 -4.09
CA ILE A 101 29.01 6.34 -3.86
C ILE A 101 29.39 5.59 -5.16
N ASP A 102 28.43 5.00 -5.86
CA ASP A 102 28.68 4.32 -7.14
C ASP A 102 29.29 5.29 -8.18
N LYS A 103 28.77 6.52 -8.29
CA LYS A 103 29.33 7.57 -9.15
C LYS A 103 30.74 7.98 -8.73
N GLU A 104 31.01 8.09 -7.43
CA GLU A 104 32.34 8.37 -6.90
C GLU A 104 33.32 7.25 -7.27
N ARG A 105 32.95 5.99 -7.06
CA ARG A 105 33.78 4.83 -7.44
C ARG A 105 34.02 4.73 -8.96
N HIS A 106 33.04 5.15 -9.77
CA HIS A 106 33.17 5.19 -11.22
C HIS A 106 34.04 6.36 -11.70
N GLY A 107 34.30 7.36 -10.85
CA GLY A 107 35.13 8.53 -11.20
C GLY A 107 34.36 9.71 -11.79
N ASP A 108 33.05 9.72 -11.73
CA ASP A 108 32.19 10.77 -12.34
C ASP A 108 32.43 12.16 -11.72
N TYR A 109 33.00 12.23 -10.54
CA TYR A 109 33.26 13.49 -9.84
C TYR A 109 34.69 14.05 -10.07
N LEU A 110 35.49 13.40 -10.90
CA LEU A 110 36.82 13.89 -11.35
C LEU A 110 37.76 14.29 -10.18
N GLY A 111 37.79 13.48 -9.11
CA GLY A 111 38.68 13.67 -7.96
C GLY A 111 38.21 14.73 -6.94
N LYS A 112 36.98 15.24 -7.07
CA LYS A 112 36.40 16.16 -6.05
C LYS A 112 36.10 15.45 -4.75
N THR A 113 36.24 16.17 -3.64
CA THR A 113 35.73 15.70 -2.33
C THR A 113 34.21 15.66 -2.35
N ILE A 114 33.62 14.49 -2.02
CA ILE A 114 32.17 14.29 -2.02
C ILE A 114 31.62 14.59 -0.61
N GLN A 115 30.60 15.43 -0.55
CA GLN A 115 29.97 15.90 0.69
C GLN A 115 28.45 15.76 0.62
N VAL A 116 27.78 15.84 1.77
CA VAL A 116 26.30 15.83 1.82
C VAL A 116 25.74 17.00 1.01
N VAL A 117 26.28 18.20 1.20
CA VAL A 117 26.00 19.38 0.38
C VAL A 117 27.25 19.63 -0.47
N PRO A 118 27.16 19.66 -1.81
CA PRO A 118 25.95 19.58 -2.63
C PRO A 118 25.57 18.17 -3.13
N HIS A 119 26.44 17.15 -3.03
CA HIS A 119 26.31 15.93 -3.83
C HIS A 119 25.09 15.08 -3.47
N ILE A 120 24.82 14.85 -2.17
CA ILE A 120 23.62 14.13 -1.71
C ILE A 120 22.38 15.00 -1.95
N THR A 121 22.43 16.29 -1.62
CA THR A 121 21.28 17.19 -1.83
C THR A 121 20.93 17.35 -3.31
N ASP A 122 21.92 17.41 -4.21
CA ASP A 122 21.67 17.47 -5.65
C ASP A 122 21.04 16.18 -6.19
N GLU A 123 21.47 15.01 -5.68
CA GLU A 123 20.85 13.73 -6.04
C GLU A 123 19.38 13.66 -5.56
N ILE A 124 19.07 14.16 -4.35
CA ILE A 124 17.69 14.28 -3.86
C ILE A 124 16.88 15.21 -4.78
N LYS A 125 17.40 16.42 -5.06
CA LYS A 125 16.73 17.41 -5.92
C LYS A 125 16.49 16.88 -7.33
N ARG A 126 17.44 16.11 -7.88
CA ARG A 126 17.31 15.44 -9.17
C ARG A 126 16.12 14.48 -9.17
N ASN A 127 15.98 13.66 -8.13
CA ASN A 127 14.89 12.69 -8.00
C ASN A 127 13.53 13.38 -7.78
N VAL A 128 13.46 14.47 -7.01
CA VAL A 128 12.23 15.27 -6.87
C VAL A 128 11.74 15.75 -8.24
N LYS A 129 12.67 16.30 -9.06
CA LYS A 129 12.32 16.89 -10.35
C LYS A 129 12.10 15.84 -11.46
N LEU A 130 12.50 14.58 -11.24
CA LEU A 130 12.53 13.53 -12.28
C LEU A 130 11.14 13.30 -12.89
N LEU A 131 10.13 13.09 -12.04
CA LEU A 131 8.76 12.80 -12.50
C LEU A 131 8.14 13.99 -13.24
N GLY A 132 8.29 15.21 -12.73
CA GLY A 132 7.79 16.41 -13.38
C GLY A 132 8.40 16.60 -14.77
N LYS A 133 9.72 16.38 -14.91
CA LYS A 133 10.43 16.51 -16.18
C LYS A 133 10.08 15.41 -17.20
N LYS A 134 9.93 14.17 -16.72
CA LYS A 134 9.76 13.00 -17.61
C LYS A 134 8.32 12.83 -18.09
N TYR A 135 7.32 13.12 -17.23
CA TYR A 135 5.93 12.79 -17.48
C TYR A 135 5.01 14.00 -17.54
N HIS A 136 5.56 15.23 -17.42
CA HIS A 136 4.80 16.47 -17.54
C HIS A 136 3.61 16.59 -16.58
N TYR A 137 3.80 16.20 -15.33
CA TYR A 137 2.79 16.40 -14.28
C TYR A 137 2.64 17.89 -13.96
N ASP A 138 1.40 18.33 -13.70
CA ASP A 138 1.12 19.69 -13.21
C ASP A 138 1.60 19.84 -11.77
N PHE A 139 1.37 18.80 -10.94
CA PHE A 139 1.82 18.75 -9.55
C PHE A 139 2.57 17.48 -9.23
N VAL A 140 3.69 17.61 -8.54
CA VAL A 140 4.42 16.53 -7.88
C VAL A 140 4.31 16.74 -6.38
N ILE A 141 3.66 15.82 -5.67
CA ILE A 141 3.52 15.82 -4.22
C ILE A 141 4.62 14.91 -3.67
N THR A 142 5.51 15.44 -2.84
CA THR A 142 6.61 14.66 -2.24
C THR A 142 6.41 14.59 -0.74
N GLU A 143 6.07 13.40 -0.25
CA GLU A 143 5.98 13.13 1.18
C GLU A 143 7.36 12.78 1.73
N ILE A 144 7.76 13.46 2.80
CA ILE A 144 9.00 13.15 3.51
C ILE A 144 8.70 12.32 4.74
N GLY A 145 9.25 11.11 4.78
CA GLY A 145 9.21 10.21 5.93
C GLY A 145 9.94 10.80 7.14
N GLY A 146 9.71 10.20 8.31
CA GLY A 146 10.28 10.68 9.57
C GLY A 146 9.62 11.93 10.11
N THR A 147 10.28 12.55 11.09
CA THR A 147 9.81 13.72 11.83
C THR A 147 10.84 14.84 11.69
N ILE A 148 10.38 16.09 11.60
CA ILE A 148 11.32 17.22 11.58
C ILE A 148 12.16 17.21 12.85
N GLY A 149 13.48 17.39 12.68
CA GLY A 149 14.48 17.27 13.76
C GLY A 149 15.17 15.91 13.82
N ASP A 150 14.66 14.88 13.14
CA ASP A 150 15.36 13.60 13.02
C ASP A 150 16.65 13.75 12.20
N ILE A 151 17.74 13.18 12.69
CA ILE A 151 19.07 13.23 12.03
C ILE A 151 19.00 12.64 10.62
N GLU A 152 18.27 11.55 10.47
CA GLU A 152 18.13 10.81 9.22
C GLU A 152 17.45 11.64 8.13
N SER A 153 16.54 12.54 8.49
CA SER A 153 15.80 13.37 7.54
C SER A 153 16.51 14.68 7.16
N ALA A 154 17.59 15.04 7.86
CA ALA A 154 18.29 16.30 7.65
C ALA A 154 18.73 16.57 6.19
N PRO A 155 19.30 15.61 5.43
CA PRO A 155 19.65 15.83 4.02
C PRO A 155 18.43 16.14 3.13
N PHE A 156 17.28 15.53 3.42
CA PHE A 156 16.02 15.81 2.72
C PHE A 156 15.53 17.21 3.01
N MET A 157 15.55 17.64 4.27
CA MET A 157 15.14 18.99 4.67
C MET A 157 16.02 20.05 3.99
N GLU A 158 17.33 19.84 3.96
CA GLU A 158 18.26 20.75 3.27
C GLU A 158 17.98 20.80 1.75
N ALA A 159 17.73 19.67 1.11
CA ALA A 159 17.38 19.62 -0.31
C ALA A 159 16.05 20.37 -0.60
N ILE A 160 15.04 20.21 0.27
CA ILE A 160 13.75 20.91 0.14
C ILE A 160 13.95 22.43 0.32
N ARG A 161 14.74 22.84 1.30
CA ARG A 161 15.07 24.25 1.52
C ARG A 161 15.66 24.88 0.25
N GLN A 162 16.64 24.18 -0.37
CA GLN A 162 17.25 24.61 -1.63
C GLN A 162 16.22 24.65 -2.77
N LEU A 163 15.40 23.60 -2.91
CA LEU A 163 14.37 23.53 -3.95
C LEU A 163 13.31 24.63 -3.81
N LYS A 164 12.88 24.94 -2.60
CA LYS A 164 11.95 26.05 -2.37
C LYS A 164 12.54 27.40 -2.81
N TRP A 165 13.82 27.60 -2.59
CA TRP A 165 14.51 28.80 -3.06
C TRP A 165 14.65 28.82 -4.58
N GLU A 166 15.06 27.69 -5.19
CA GLU A 166 15.24 27.56 -6.65
C GLU A 166 13.92 27.70 -7.43
N LEU A 167 12.83 27.15 -6.93
CA LEU A 167 11.53 27.06 -7.60
C LEU A 167 10.57 28.22 -7.25
N GLY A 168 10.88 28.99 -6.20
CA GLY A 168 10.09 30.13 -5.77
C GLY A 168 8.61 29.76 -5.53
N LYS A 169 7.70 30.44 -6.24
CA LYS A 169 6.25 30.21 -6.12
C LYS A 169 5.78 28.81 -6.60
N ASN A 170 6.62 28.09 -7.33
CA ASN A 170 6.31 26.74 -7.82
C ASN A 170 6.60 25.66 -6.77
N ALA A 171 6.98 26.02 -5.55
CA ALA A 171 7.20 25.08 -4.46
C ALA A 171 6.58 25.53 -3.15
N ILE A 172 5.76 24.66 -2.54
CA ILE A 172 5.13 24.91 -1.23
C ILE A 172 5.46 23.79 -0.26
N ASN A 173 5.51 24.11 1.03
CA ASN A 173 5.55 23.12 2.10
C ASN A 173 4.18 23.06 2.81
N VAL A 174 3.66 21.86 2.95
CA VAL A 174 2.50 21.50 3.78
C VAL A 174 3.05 20.75 4.98
N HIS A 175 2.88 21.32 6.17
CA HIS A 175 3.44 20.76 7.40
C HIS A 175 2.34 20.19 8.29
N LEU A 176 2.46 18.92 8.64
CA LEU A 176 1.51 18.19 9.49
C LEU A 176 2.06 18.14 10.92
N THR A 177 1.25 18.59 11.88
CA THR A 177 1.60 18.63 13.31
C THR A 177 0.49 18.04 14.16
N TYR A 178 0.70 18.02 15.48
CA TYR A 178 -0.24 17.46 16.44
C TYR A 178 -0.65 18.46 17.52
N VAL A 179 -1.95 18.55 17.76
CA VAL A 179 -2.56 19.30 18.87
C VAL A 179 -3.19 18.30 19.83
N PRO A 180 -2.44 17.77 20.83
CA PRO A 180 -2.94 16.78 21.76
C PRO A 180 -4.00 17.35 22.70
N TYR A 181 -4.98 16.50 23.03
CA TYR A 181 -5.88 16.71 24.15
C TYR A 181 -5.33 16.04 25.40
N LEU A 182 -4.95 16.84 26.40
CA LEU A 182 -4.47 16.34 27.68
C LEU A 182 -5.66 16.02 28.58
N ARG A 183 -6.04 14.75 28.69
CA ARG A 183 -7.21 14.29 29.47
C ARG A 183 -7.16 14.74 30.92
N ALA A 184 -5.99 14.67 31.57
CA ALA A 184 -5.82 15.09 32.97
C ALA A 184 -6.05 16.60 33.18
N ALA A 185 -5.74 17.43 32.19
CA ALA A 185 -5.91 18.88 32.24
C ALA A 185 -7.22 19.36 31.62
N GLY A 186 -7.92 18.47 30.87
CA GLY A 186 -9.15 18.81 30.16
C GLY A 186 -8.99 19.81 29.03
N GLU A 187 -7.77 19.95 28.44
CA GLU A 187 -7.49 21.02 27.48
C GLU A 187 -6.62 20.55 26.29
N LEU A 188 -6.77 21.25 25.17
CA LEU A 188 -5.95 21.12 23.98
C LEU A 188 -4.65 21.93 24.11
N LYS A 189 -3.52 21.36 23.69
CA LYS A 189 -2.20 21.98 23.80
C LYS A 189 -1.60 22.28 22.43
N THR A 190 -1.38 23.57 22.14
CA THR A 190 -0.79 24.05 20.89
C THR A 190 0.75 24.13 20.92
N LYS A 191 1.38 23.94 22.08
CA LYS A 191 2.85 24.01 22.22
C LYS A 191 3.60 23.00 21.34
N PRO A 192 3.19 21.73 21.23
CA PRO A 192 3.87 20.78 20.34
C PRO A 192 3.90 21.25 18.89
N THR A 193 2.77 21.77 18.38
CA THR A 193 2.68 22.39 17.05
C THR A 193 3.63 23.57 16.89
N GLN A 194 3.66 24.48 17.86
CA GLN A 194 4.55 25.66 17.82
C GLN A 194 6.02 25.24 17.78
N HIS A 195 6.43 24.24 18.55
CA HIS A 195 7.79 23.73 18.57
C HIS A 195 8.14 23.06 17.23
N SER A 196 7.25 22.22 16.69
CA SER A 196 7.44 21.56 15.40
C SER A 196 7.65 22.57 14.27
N VAL A 197 6.83 23.63 14.22
CA VAL A 197 6.98 24.68 13.20
C VAL A 197 8.27 25.48 13.41
N LYS A 198 8.67 25.77 14.66
CA LYS A 198 9.96 26.42 14.93
C LYS A 198 11.14 25.56 14.47
N GLU A 199 11.08 24.25 14.68
CA GLU A 199 12.11 23.34 14.20
C GLU A 199 12.21 23.36 12.66
N LEU A 200 11.06 23.35 11.95
CA LEU A 200 11.01 23.50 10.50
C LEU A 200 11.60 24.87 10.04
N GLN A 201 11.28 25.93 10.76
CA GLN A 201 11.81 27.27 10.49
C GLN A 201 13.32 27.35 10.74
N SER A 202 13.85 26.62 11.74
CA SER A 202 15.28 26.61 12.07
C SER A 202 16.14 26.05 10.93
N VAL A 203 15.57 25.14 10.12
CA VAL A 203 16.21 24.65 8.91
C VAL A 203 15.88 25.49 7.66
N GLY A 204 15.27 26.67 7.84
CA GLY A 204 15.00 27.63 6.75
C GLY A 204 13.76 27.34 5.92
N ILE A 205 12.82 26.54 6.41
CA ILE A 205 11.58 26.21 5.70
C ILE A 205 10.38 26.85 6.43
N GLN A 206 9.68 27.77 5.77
CA GLN A 206 8.40 28.30 6.23
C GLN A 206 7.27 27.45 5.65
N PRO A 207 6.34 26.88 6.47
CA PRO A 207 5.17 26.20 5.96
C PRO A 207 4.23 27.18 5.25
N GLY A 208 3.71 26.79 4.09
CA GLY A 208 2.68 27.53 3.38
C GLY A 208 1.27 27.15 3.84
N VAL A 209 1.11 25.88 4.21
CA VAL A 209 -0.12 25.32 4.80
C VAL A 209 0.26 24.49 6.02
N LEU A 210 -0.54 24.59 7.07
CA LEU A 210 -0.35 23.87 8.32
C LEU A 210 -1.57 22.96 8.55
N ILE A 211 -1.33 21.67 8.76
CA ILE A 211 -2.39 20.70 9.06
C ILE A 211 -2.23 20.25 10.52
N LEU A 212 -3.29 20.43 11.29
CA LEU A 212 -3.33 20.15 12.72
C LEU A 212 -4.06 18.84 12.97
N ARG A 213 -3.33 17.76 13.19
CA ARG A 213 -3.91 16.50 13.66
C ARG A 213 -4.43 16.67 15.08
N THR A 214 -5.65 16.22 15.34
CA THR A 214 -6.29 16.40 16.64
C THR A 214 -7.36 15.32 16.89
N GLU A 215 -7.55 14.94 18.14
CA GLU A 215 -8.63 14.04 18.57
C GLU A 215 -9.97 14.76 18.72
N LYS A 216 -9.96 16.08 18.85
CA LYS A 216 -11.13 16.91 19.10
C LYS A 216 -11.16 18.12 18.18
N HIS A 217 -12.35 18.61 17.91
CA HIS A 217 -12.55 19.86 17.17
C HIS A 217 -11.77 21.02 17.81
N LEU A 218 -11.11 21.81 16.96
CA LEU A 218 -10.37 23.00 17.34
C LEU A 218 -11.22 24.25 17.11
N GLU A 219 -11.47 24.98 18.19
CA GLU A 219 -12.19 26.25 18.13
C GLU A 219 -11.38 27.33 17.37
N GLN A 220 -12.08 28.28 16.76
CA GLN A 220 -11.49 29.34 15.95
C GLN A 220 -10.36 30.12 16.65
N ASP A 221 -10.45 30.30 17.95
CA ASP A 221 -9.41 31.03 18.72
C ASP A 221 -8.11 30.22 18.83
N ILE A 222 -8.20 28.88 18.86
CA ILE A 222 -7.04 28.01 18.80
C ILE A 222 -6.37 28.09 17.41
N LEU A 223 -7.17 28.08 16.35
CA LEU A 223 -6.67 28.21 14.96
C LEU A 223 -5.98 29.56 14.75
N LYS A 224 -6.60 30.68 15.18
CA LYS A 224 -6.01 32.03 15.15
C LYS A 224 -4.69 32.10 15.92
N LYS A 225 -4.66 31.53 17.12
CA LYS A 225 -3.46 31.46 17.94
C LYS A 225 -2.33 30.71 17.22
N VAL A 226 -2.61 29.56 16.65
CA VAL A 226 -1.62 28.77 15.90
C VAL A 226 -1.17 29.52 14.66
N ALA A 227 -2.07 30.08 13.88
CA ALA A 227 -1.78 30.91 12.71
C ALA A 227 -0.78 32.00 13.01
N SER A 228 -1.05 32.77 14.07
CA SER A 228 -0.19 33.88 14.53
C SER A 228 1.19 33.41 14.99
N PHE A 229 1.28 32.34 15.81
CA PHE A 229 2.56 31.82 16.29
C PHE A 229 3.44 31.19 15.20
N CYS A 230 2.80 30.64 14.17
CA CYS A 230 3.48 29.89 13.10
C CYS A 230 3.71 30.75 11.84
N ASN A 231 3.26 32.01 11.81
CA ASN A 231 3.30 32.90 10.65
C ASN A 231 2.66 32.24 9.40
N VAL A 232 1.47 31.67 9.58
CA VAL A 232 0.68 31.05 8.51
C VAL A 232 -0.66 31.78 8.46
N ASP A 233 -1.17 32.06 7.24
CA ASP A 233 -2.50 32.65 7.09
C ASP A 233 -3.58 31.75 7.71
N LEU A 234 -4.58 32.35 8.34
CA LEU A 234 -5.61 31.60 9.08
C LEU A 234 -6.33 30.57 8.22
N ASP A 235 -6.60 30.89 6.97
CA ASP A 235 -7.25 30.01 5.99
C ASP A 235 -6.31 28.96 5.37
N CYS A 236 -5.04 28.96 5.78
CA CYS A 236 -4.05 27.90 5.52
C CYS A 236 -3.78 27.03 6.76
N VAL A 237 -4.53 27.21 7.85
CA VAL A 237 -4.49 26.35 9.04
C VAL A 237 -5.70 25.43 9.01
N ILE A 238 -5.46 24.17 8.66
CA ILE A 238 -6.48 23.14 8.43
C ILE A 238 -6.45 22.14 9.58
N GLN A 239 -7.59 21.79 10.15
CA GLN A 239 -7.65 20.74 11.17
C GLN A 239 -7.95 19.36 10.55
N SER A 240 -7.27 18.34 11.04
CA SER A 240 -7.44 16.94 10.68
C SER A 240 -7.89 16.16 11.90
N GLU A 241 -9.19 16.10 12.11
CA GLU A 241 -9.81 15.34 13.20
C GLU A 241 -9.79 13.85 12.92
N ASP A 242 -9.96 13.03 13.97
CA ASP A 242 -10.20 11.60 13.82
C ASP A 242 -11.54 11.36 13.14
N LEU A 243 -11.52 10.62 12.04
CA LEU A 243 -12.69 10.30 11.25
C LEU A 243 -12.96 8.78 11.26
N PRO A 244 -14.23 8.34 11.11
CA PRO A 244 -14.58 6.93 11.08
C PRO A 244 -13.90 6.15 9.96
N SER A 245 -13.50 6.82 8.88
CA SER A 245 -12.80 6.24 7.75
C SER A 245 -11.77 7.20 7.17
N ILE A 246 -10.60 6.68 6.78
CA ILE A 246 -9.59 7.45 6.05
C ILE A 246 -10.13 8.04 4.74
N TYR A 247 -11.14 7.41 4.16
CA TYR A 247 -11.77 7.87 2.90
C TYR A 247 -12.68 9.10 3.07
N GLU A 248 -13.01 9.48 4.30
CA GLU A 248 -13.70 10.74 4.60
C GLU A 248 -12.75 11.94 4.61
N VAL A 249 -11.44 11.70 4.75
CA VAL A 249 -10.43 12.76 4.87
C VAL A 249 -10.43 13.72 3.66
N PRO A 250 -10.44 13.27 2.39
CA PRO A 250 -10.47 14.20 1.25
C PRO A 250 -11.67 15.15 1.29
N VAL A 251 -12.85 14.64 1.64
CA VAL A 251 -14.09 15.45 1.73
C VAL A 251 -14.01 16.44 2.89
N ASN A 252 -13.48 16.02 4.04
CA ASN A 252 -13.29 16.90 5.19
C ASN A 252 -12.27 18.02 4.89
N MET A 253 -11.14 17.68 4.27
CA MET A 253 -10.11 18.64 3.86
C MET A 253 -10.64 19.63 2.83
N GLN A 254 -11.45 19.18 1.87
CA GLN A 254 -12.10 20.05 0.88
C GLN A 254 -13.05 21.07 1.54
N LYS A 255 -13.86 20.63 2.49
CA LYS A 255 -14.77 21.51 3.22
C LYS A 255 -14.04 22.64 3.95
N GLN A 256 -12.80 22.40 4.38
CA GLN A 256 -11.95 23.38 5.03
C GLN A 256 -11.10 24.19 4.05
N GLY A 257 -11.18 23.92 2.73
CA GLY A 257 -10.51 24.68 1.70
C GLY A 257 -9.03 24.34 1.49
N LEU A 258 -8.58 23.11 1.81
CA LEU A 258 -7.17 22.72 1.66
C LEU A 258 -6.67 22.89 0.23
N ASP A 259 -7.41 22.42 -0.77
CA ASP A 259 -7.07 22.56 -2.18
C ASP A 259 -7.05 24.03 -2.64
N THR A 260 -8.01 24.83 -2.18
CA THR A 260 -8.07 26.28 -2.43
C THR A 260 -6.86 27.00 -1.82
N ALA A 261 -6.49 26.66 -0.59
CA ALA A 261 -5.33 27.24 0.09
C ALA A 261 -4.01 26.92 -0.68
N ILE A 262 -3.85 25.68 -1.11
CA ILE A 262 -2.69 25.24 -1.91
C ILE A 262 -2.62 26.00 -3.24
N LEU A 263 -3.71 26.00 -4.03
CA LEU A 263 -3.76 26.68 -5.32
C LEU A 263 -3.47 28.17 -5.18
N ARG A 264 -4.09 28.86 -4.21
CA ARG A 264 -3.85 30.28 -3.95
C ARG A 264 -2.38 30.55 -3.62
N LYS A 265 -1.76 29.74 -2.73
CA LYS A 265 -0.35 29.90 -2.34
C LYS A 265 0.61 29.69 -3.51
N MET A 266 0.22 28.91 -4.49
CA MET A 266 1.02 28.62 -5.70
C MET A 266 0.65 29.52 -6.88
N GLY A 267 -0.30 30.43 -6.72
CA GLY A 267 -0.73 31.37 -7.77
C GLY A 267 -1.52 30.72 -8.91
N GLU A 268 -2.19 29.61 -8.61
CA GLU A 268 -3.05 28.91 -9.57
C GLU A 268 -4.51 29.38 -9.50
N PRO A 269 -5.25 29.28 -10.61
CA PRO A 269 -6.69 29.57 -10.62
C PRO A 269 -7.45 28.66 -9.65
N ILE A 270 -8.31 29.25 -8.83
CA ILE A 270 -9.09 28.49 -7.85
C ILE A 270 -10.29 27.79 -8.53
N GLY A 271 -10.99 28.47 -9.45
CA GLY A 271 -12.16 27.93 -10.13
C GLY A 271 -13.29 27.53 -9.20
N GLU A 272 -14.24 26.75 -9.71
CA GLU A 272 -15.32 26.17 -8.91
C GLU A 272 -14.82 24.98 -8.08
N THR A 273 -15.43 24.78 -6.90
CA THR A 273 -15.11 23.64 -6.05
C THR A 273 -15.71 22.36 -6.64
N PRO A 274 -14.91 21.33 -6.96
CA PRO A 274 -15.42 20.10 -7.56
C PRO A 274 -16.29 19.31 -6.58
N THR A 275 -17.27 18.58 -7.11
CA THR A 275 -18.26 17.86 -6.29
C THR A 275 -17.74 16.60 -5.62
N LEU A 276 -16.65 16.01 -6.10
CA LEU A 276 -16.16 14.68 -5.72
C LEU A 276 -17.24 13.58 -5.86
N GLY A 277 -18.12 13.68 -6.88
CA GLY A 277 -19.30 12.84 -7.04
C GLY A 277 -19.08 11.34 -6.78
N PRO A 278 -18.25 10.62 -7.61
CA PRO A 278 -18.04 9.19 -7.42
C PRO A 278 -17.43 8.82 -6.05
N TRP A 279 -16.60 9.70 -5.47
CA TRP A 279 -16.04 9.49 -4.14
C TRP A 279 -17.10 9.59 -3.04
N ARG A 280 -18.01 10.56 -3.14
CA ARG A 280 -19.14 10.72 -2.21
C ARG A 280 -20.12 9.56 -2.34
N GLU A 281 -20.40 9.08 -3.54
CA GLU A 281 -21.23 7.89 -3.77
C GLU A 281 -20.65 6.65 -3.06
N PHE A 282 -19.33 6.44 -3.13
CA PHE A 282 -18.66 5.38 -2.38
C PHE A 282 -18.86 5.55 -0.87
N LEU A 283 -18.67 6.76 -0.33
CA LEU A 283 -18.89 7.03 1.09
C LEU A 283 -20.34 6.82 1.51
N ASP A 284 -21.29 7.27 0.69
CA ASP A 284 -22.71 7.09 0.94
C ASP A 284 -23.11 5.60 0.99
N ARG A 285 -22.63 4.79 0.05
CA ARG A 285 -22.84 3.33 0.06
C ARG A 285 -22.25 2.71 1.33
N ARG A 286 -21.00 3.05 1.66
CA ARG A 286 -20.32 2.58 2.86
C ARG A 286 -21.10 2.91 4.14
N ASN A 287 -21.61 4.15 4.24
CA ASN A 287 -22.32 4.62 5.45
C ASN A 287 -23.74 4.05 5.55
N LYS A 288 -24.39 3.77 4.41
CA LYS A 288 -25.71 3.14 4.36
C LYS A 288 -25.70 1.63 4.63
N ALA A 289 -24.56 0.96 4.43
CA ALA A 289 -24.43 -0.47 4.67
C ALA A 289 -24.69 -0.79 6.14
N THR A 290 -25.72 -1.60 6.42
CA THR A 290 -26.11 -2.07 7.76
C THR A 290 -25.76 -3.53 7.98
N GLU A 291 -25.80 -4.35 6.93
CA GLU A 291 -25.46 -5.76 6.98
C GLU A 291 -23.94 -5.97 6.98
N THR A 292 -23.51 -7.05 7.62
CA THR A 292 -22.09 -7.41 7.74
C THR A 292 -21.84 -8.80 7.15
N VAL A 293 -20.64 -8.99 6.60
CA VAL A 293 -20.07 -10.28 6.22
C VAL A 293 -18.78 -10.50 7.00
N ASN A 294 -18.58 -11.71 7.53
CA ASN A 294 -17.45 -12.05 8.37
C ASN A 294 -16.39 -12.78 7.55
N ILE A 295 -15.19 -12.21 7.46
CA ILE A 295 -14.06 -12.79 6.71
C ILE A 295 -12.90 -13.04 7.67
N ALA A 296 -12.39 -14.28 7.69
CA ALA A 296 -11.16 -14.60 8.40
C ALA A 296 -9.95 -14.30 7.53
N LEU A 297 -8.94 -13.64 8.11
CA LEU A 297 -7.58 -13.56 7.56
C LEU A 297 -6.68 -14.55 8.29
N VAL A 298 -6.33 -15.66 7.64
CA VAL A 298 -5.41 -16.66 8.18
C VAL A 298 -3.99 -16.27 7.81
N GLY A 299 -3.25 -15.74 8.76
CA GLY A 299 -1.92 -15.17 8.56
C GLY A 299 -1.01 -15.34 9.77
N LYS A 300 0.23 -14.91 9.64
CA LYS A 300 1.23 -15.02 10.72
C LYS A 300 1.64 -13.68 11.34
N TYR A 301 1.16 -12.56 10.81
CA TYR A 301 1.47 -11.23 11.31
C TYR A 301 0.21 -10.60 11.91
N ASP A 302 0.09 -10.61 13.25
CA ASP A 302 -1.03 -9.98 13.96
C ASP A 302 -0.80 -8.47 14.11
N LEU A 303 -0.72 -7.79 12.98
CA LEU A 303 -0.61 -6.34 12.88
C LEU A 303 -1.50 -5.87 11.72
N GLN A 304 -2.29 -4.82 11.92
CA GLN A 304 -3.21 -4.32 10.91
C GLN A 304 -2.49 -3.91 9.62
N ASP A 305 -1.33 -3.28 9.75
CA ASP A 305 -0.57 -2.77 8.63
C ASP A 305 0.22 -3.87 7.87
N ALA A 306 0.38 -5.06 8.44
CA ALA A 306 1.04 -6.19 7.76
C ALA A 306 0.22 -6.76 6.57
N TYR A 307 -1.10 -6.56 6.58
CA TYR A 307 -2.02 -6.97 5.51
C TYR A 307 -2.92 -5.81 5.08
N LYS A 308 -2.35 -4.61 5.03
CA LYS A 308 -3.11 -3.37 4.80
C LYS A 308 -3.88 -3.40 3.49
N SER A 309 -3.23 -3.74 2.39
CA SER A 309 -3.86 -3.76 1.07
C SER A 309 -4.99 -4.81 0.98
N ILE A 310 -4.83 -5.97 1.61
CA ILE A 310 -5.90 -6.99 1.67
C ILE A 310 -7.11 -6.47 2.45
N ARG A 311 -6.88 -5.84 3.62
CA ARG A 311 -7.95 -5.26 4.44
C ARG A 311 -8.71 -4.16 3.70
N GLU A 312 -7.99 -3.28 3.02
CA GLU A 312 -8.60 -2.21 2.21
C GLU A 312 -9.36 -2.79 1.01
N SER A 313 -8.82 -3.80 0.32
CA SER A 313 -9.49 -4.47 -0.80
C SER A 313 -10.81 -5.13 -0.37
N LEU A 314 -10.82 -5.79 0.77
CA LEU A 314 -12.04 -6.36 1.37
C LEU A 314 -13.05 -5.26 1.74
N SER A 315 -12.59 -4.14 2.29
CA SER A 315 -13.44 -2.99 2.61
C SER A 315 -14.06 -2.36 1.35
N HIS A 316 -13.27 -2.20 0.27
CA HIS A 316 -13.77 -1.73 -1.02
C HIS A 316 -14.82 -2.69 -1.60
N ALA A 317 -14.51 -3.99 -1.60
CA ALA A 317 -15.41 -5.02 -2.09
C ALA A 317 -16.71 -5.11 -1.28
N GLY A 318 -16.62 -4.98 0.05
CA GLY A 318 -17.79 -4.91 0.91
C GLY A 318 -18.68 -3.72 0.57
N THR A 319 -18.10 -2.53 0.45
CA THR A 319 -18.84 -1.32 0.05
C THR A 319 -19.48 -1.47 -1.33
N TYR A 320 -18.78 -2.10 -2.28
CA TYR A 320 -19.33 -2.37 -3.61
C TYR A 320 -20.53 -3.33 -3.57
N ASN A 321 -20.58 -4.25 -2.61
CA ASN A 321 -21.67 -5.18 -2.36
C ASN A 321 -22.67 -4.68 -1.30
N ASP A 322 -22.64 -3.40 -0.92
CA ASP A 322 -23.52 -2.76 0.08
C ASP A 322 -23.48 -3.42 1.47
N HIS A 323 -22.34 -4.01 1.84
CA HIS A 323 -22.10 -4.67 3.12
C HIS A 323 -20.86 -4.12 3.81
N LYS A 324 -20.82 -4.19 5.13
CA LYS A 324 -19.60 -4.02 5.93
C LYS A 324 -18.86 -5.34 6.02
N VAL A 325 -17.55 -5.33 5.85
CA VAL A 325 -16.71 -6.50 6.08
C VAL A 325 -16.17 -6.45 7.51
N ASN A 326 -16.54 -7.44 8.31
CA ASN A 326 -15.95 -7.68 9.62
C ASN A 326 -14.78 -8.65 9.46
N ILE A 327 -13.56 -8.19 9.76
CA ILE A 327 -12.33 -8.96 9.55
C ILE A 327 -11.87 -9.54 10.89
N LYS A 328 -11.81 -10.87 10.97
CA LYS A 328 -11.21 -11.60 12.09
C LYS A 328 -9.81 -12.09 11.68
N PHE A 329 -8.78 -11.67 12.39
CA PHE A 329 -7.45 -12.24 12.22
C PHE A 329 -7.37 -13.59 12.95
N VAL A 330 -6.83 -14.60 12.27
CA VAL A 330 -6.58 -15.94 12.81
C VAL A 330 -5.09 -16.24 12.63
N ASN A 331 -4.36 -16.32 13.74
CA ASN A 331 -2.93 -16.60 13.71
C ASN A 331 -2.69 -18.05 13.28
N SER A 332 -2.05 -18.24 12.14
CA SER A 332 -1.75 -19.54 11.55
C SER A 332 -0.73 -20.37 12.35
N GLU A 333 0.09 -19.75 13.20
CA GLU A 333 1.03 -20.48 14.03
C GLU A 333 0.36 -21.35 15.10
N HIS A 334 -0.86 -20.99 15.50
CA HIS A 334 -1.63 -21.65 16.54
C HIS A 334 -2.84 -22.41 16.00
N LEU A 335 -2.96 -22.54 14.68
CA LEU A 335 -4.06 -23.23 14.04
C LEU A 335 -3.71 -24.70 13.80
N THR A 336 -4.56 -25.60 14.32
CA THR A 336 -4.40 -27.06 14.25
C THR A 336 -5.72 -27.71 13.81
N ASP A 337 -5.67 -28.99 13.44
CA ASP A 337 -6.88 -29.76 13.10
C ASP A 337 -7.91 -29.79 14.25
N ASP A 338 -7.45 -29.81 15.51
CA ASP A 338 -8.30 -29.84 16.68
C ASP A 338 -9.07 -28.53 16.92
N ASN A 339 -8.52 -27.38 16.51
CA ASN A 339 -9.10 -26.08 16.84
C ASN A 339 -9.60 -25.27 15.63
N VAL A 340 -9.31 -25.69 14.41
CA VAL A 340 -9.65 -24.94 13.18
C VAL A 340 -11.16 -24.68 13.07
N ALA A 341 -11.98 -25.68 13.42
CA ALA A 341 -13.44 -25.55 13.40
C ALA A 341 -13.93 -24.44 14.34
N GLU A 342 -13.39 -24.36 15.57
CA GLU A 342 -13.71 -23.31 16.53
C GLU A 342 -13.21 -21.93 16.05
N LYS A 343 -11.95 -21.88 15.57
CA LYS A 343 -11.31 -20.60 15.16
C LYS A 343 -11.97 -19.98 13.93
N LEU A 344 -12.46 -20.80 12.99
CA LEU A 344 -13.17 -20.37 11.78
C LEU A 344 -14.70 -20.37 11.92
N ALA A 345 -15.24 -20.71 13.10
CA ALA A 345 -16.69 -20.69 13.33
C ALA A 345 -17.27 -19.30 13.05
N GLY A 346 -18.39 -19.25 12.32
CA GLY A 346 -19.12 -18.03 11.99
C GLY A 346 -18.44 -17.13 10.95
N GLN A 347 -17.43 -17.65 10.25
CA GLN A 347 -16.82 -16.94 9.13
C GLN A 347 -17.50 -17.33 7.82
N ASP A 348 -17.88 -16.33 7.04
CA ASP A 348 -18.60 -16.49 5.77
C ASP A 348 -17.62 -16.76 4.60
N GLY A 349 -16.36 -16.36 4.77
CA GLY A 349 -15.25 -16.61 3.83
C GLY A 349 -13.89 -16.54 4.53
N VAL A 350 -12.86 -17.10 3.89
CA VAL A 350 -11.49 -17.16 4.43
C VAL A 350 -10.49 -16.68 3.40
N VAL A 351 -9.58 -15.78 3.79
CA VAL A 351 -8.40 -15.41 3.02
C VAL A 351 -7.17 -16.05 3.66
N ILE A 352 -6.45 -16.89 2.89
CA ILE A 352 -5.14 -17.43 3.28
C ILE A 352 -4.10 -16.43 2.81
N CYS A 353 -3.50 -15.71 3.76
CA CYS A 353 -2.68 -14.54 3.51
C CYS A 353 -1.30 -14.87 2.94
N PRO A 354 -0.67 -13.94 2.22
CA PRO A 354 0.72 -14.05 1.76
C PRO A 354 1.73 -14.10 2.91
N GLY A 355 3.00 -14.32 2.59
CA GLY A 355 4.12 -14.34 3.54
C GLY A 355 5.31 -15.13 3.00
N PHE A 356 6.36 -15.28 3.83
CA PHE A 356 7.60 -16.00 3.51
C PHE A 356 8.05 -16.88 4.68
N GLY A 357 8.80 -17.94 4.39
CA GLY A 357 9.43 -18.82 5.39
C GLY A 357 8.46 -19.74 6.12
N GLN A 358 9.01 -20.65 6.90
CA GLN A 358 8.31 -21.83 7.46
C GLN A 358 7.28 -21.54 8.56
N ARG A 359 7.36 -20.38 9.22
CA ARG A 359 6.49 -20.05 10.37
C ARG A 359 5.02 -19.97 9.96
N GLY A 360 4.15 -20.72 10.62
CA GLY A 360 2.69 -20.69 10.44
C GLY A 360 2.16 -21.35 9.15
N ILE A 361 2.98 -22.15 8.46
CA ILE A 361 2.61 -22.80 7.20
C ILE A 361 1.60 -23.92 7.42
N GLU A 362 1.87 -24.82 8.35
CA GLU A 362 0.99 -25.97 8.61
C GLU A 362 -0.40 -25.50 9.01
N GLY A 363 -0.52 -24.44 9.80
CA GLY A 363 -1.83 -23.88 10.13
C GLY A 363 -2.56 -23.26 8.92
N LYS A 364 -1.85 -22.75 7.92
CA LYS A 364 -2.47 -22.32 6.66
C LYS A 364 -2.95 -23.51 5.83
N ILE A 365 -2.19 -24.62 5.82
CA ILE A 365 -2.57 -25.88 5.16
C ILE A 365 -3.80 -26.47 5.85
N VAL A 366 -3.84 -26.48 7.19
CA VAL A 366 -5.01 -26.90 7.98
C VAL A 366 -6.23 -26.05 7.66
N ALA A 367 -6.08 -24.72 7.56
CA ALA A 367 -7.18 -23.84 7.16
C ALA A 367 -7.69 -24.16 5.75
N ALA A 368 -6.76 -24.37 4.79
CA ALA A 368 -7.10 -24.75 3.42
C ALA A 368 -7.87 -26.08 3.37
N HIS A 369 -7.42 -27.09 4.13
CA HIS A 369 -8.12 -28.39 4.24
C HIS A 369 -9.53 -28.22 4.80
N TYR A 370 -9.65 -27.52 5.91
CA TYR A 370 -10.94 -27.29 6.55
C TYR A 370 -11.92 -26.57 5.61
N THR A 371 -11.48 -25.49 4.98
CA THR A 371 -12.35 -24.69 4.12
C THR A 371 -12.74 -25.43 2.84
N ARG A 372 -11.83 -26.22 2.24
CA ARG A 372 -12.12 -27.04 1.07
C ARG A 372 -13.13 -28.13 1.38
N THR A 373 -12.99 -28.85 2.49
CA THR A 373 -13.87 -29.95 2.88
C THR A 373 -15.25 -29.51 3.36
N HIS A 374 -15.37 -28.24 3.79
CA HIS A 374 -16.63 -27.64 4.26
C HIS A 374 -17.25 -26.65 3.26
N ASP A 375 -16.70 -26.56 2.04
CA ASP A 375 -17.18 -25.68 0.96
C ASP A 375 -17.34 -24.22 1.41
N ILE A 376 -16.37 -23.70 2.20
CA ILE A 376 -16.30 -22.31 2.62
C ILE A 376 -15.56 -21.49 1.55
N PRO A 377 -16.10 -20.37 1.06
CA PRO A 377 -15.40 -19.49 0.13
C PRO A 377 -13.98 -19.16 0.61
N THR A 378 -12.98 -19.48 -0.22
CA THR A 378 -11.56 -19.38 0.16
C THR A 378 -10.71 -18.70 -0.91
N PHE A 379 -9.95 -17.70 -0.50
CA PHE A 379 -9.02 -16.98 -1.36
C PHE A 379 -7.58 -17.14 -0.86
N GLY A 380 -6.74 -17.84 -1.62
CA GLY A 380 -5.30 -17.97 -1.33
C GLY A 380 -4.48 -16.97 -2.14
N ILE A 381 -3.72 -16.10 -1.46
CA ILE A 381 -2.90 -15.08 -2.13
C ILE A 381 -1.41 -15.40 -1.94
N CYS A 382 -0.65 -15.49 -3.04
CA CYS A 382 0.78 -15.77 -3.10
C CYS A 382 1.13 -17.04 -2.30
N LEU A 383 1.77 -16.95 -1.15
CA LEU A 383 2.00 -18.11 -0.27
C LEU A 383 0.68 -18.84 0.08
N GLY A 384 -0.44 -18.12 0.17
CA GLY A 384 -1.75 -18.72 0.39
C GLY A 384 -2.18 -19.66 -0.74
N MET A 385 -1.94 -19.30 -1.99
CA MET A 385 -2.12 -20.22 -3.12
C MET A 385 -1.22 -21.45 -3.00
N GLN A 386 0.06 -21.26 -2.65
CA GLN A 386 0.99 -22.37 -2.50
C GLN A 386 0.53 -23.35 -1.40
N MET A 387 -0.03 -22.84 -0.29
CA MET A 387 -0.59 -23.69 0.78
C MET A 387 -1.84 -24.45 0.31
N ILE A 388 -2.69 -23.86 -0.50
CA ILE A 388 -3.81 -24.54 -1.15
C ILE A 388 -3.32 -25.70 -2.05
N VAL A 389 -2.27 -25.46 -2.83
CA VAL A 389 -1.68 -26.48 -3.71
C VAL A 389 -1.07 -27.63 -2.89
N ILE A 390 -0.30 -27.34 -1.85
CA ILE A 390 0.29 -28.36 -0.97
C ILE A 390 -0.81 -29.16 -0.26
N GLU A 391 -1.84 -28.50 0.26
CA GLU A 391 -2.99 -29.17 0.88
C GLU A 391 -3.64 -30.16 -0.07
N PHE A 392 -3.91 -29.71 -1.31
CA PHE A 392 -4.55 -30.55 -2.32
C PHE A 392 -3.67 -31.76 -2.69
N ALA A 393 -2.37 -31.56 -2.82
CA ALA A 393 -1.42 -32.65 -3.07
C ALA A 393 -1.42 -33.68 -1.93
N ARG A 394 -1.39 -33.24 -0.70
CA ARG A 394 -1.38 -34.13 0.48
C ARG A 394 -2.67 -34.90 0.64
N ASN A 395 -3.82 -34.25 0.53
CA ASN A 395 -5.10 -34.81 0.94
C ASN A 395 -5.98 -35.29 -0.22
N VAL A 396 -5.69 -34.92 -1.46
CA VAL A 396 -6.47 -35.37 -2.64
C VAL A 396 -5.62 -36.26 -3.54
N LEU A 397 -4.34 -35.89 -3.84
CA LEU A 397 -3.44 -36.72 -4.64
C LEU A 397 -2.78 -37.83 -3.81
N GLY A 398 -2.76 -37.72 -2.47
CA GLY A 398 -2.18 -38.73 -1.58
C GLY A 398 -0.65 -38.60 -1.39
N TYR A 399 -0.05 -37.48 -1.78
CA TYR A 399 1.37 -37.20 -1.59
C TYR A 399 1.61 -36.61 -0.20
N ALA A 400 1.62 -37.46 0.84
CA ALA A 400 1.70 -37.02 2.24
C ALA A 400 2.92 -36.12 2.57
N ASP A 401 4.00 -36.24 1.79
CA ASP A 401 5.24 -35.50 1.89
C ASP A 401 5.31 -34.28 0.94
N ALA A 402 4.24 -33.98 0.21
CA ALA A 402 4.21 -32.83 -0.68
C ALA A 402 4.50 -31.53 0.05
N ASN A 403 5.42 -30.72 -0.51
CA ASN A 403 5.87 -29.48 0.10
C ASN A 403 6.37 -28.48 -0.96
N SER A 404 6.73 -27.30 -0.48
CA SER A 404 7.53 -26.32 -1.20
C SER A 404 9.02 -26.58 -0.95
N ARG A 405 9.87 -26.39 -1.95
CA ARG A 405 11.33 -26.40 -1.75
C ARG A 405 11.83 -25.25 -0.87
N GLU A 406 11.03 -24.21 -0.65
CA GLU A 406 11.33 -23.19 0.36
C GLU A 406 11.35 -23.79 1.77
N MET A 407 10.50 -24.78 2.02
CA MET A 407 10.25 -25.37 3.34
C MET A 407 11.01 -26.67 3.55
N ASP A 408 11.11 -27.47 2.50
CA ASP A 408 11.86 -28.72 2.48
C ASP A 408 12.54 -28.91 1.13
N GLU A 409 13.84 -28.64 1.07
CA GLU A 409 14.65 -28.76 -0.14
C GLU A 409 14.71 -30.20 -0.67
N LYS A 410 14.42 -31.20 0.17
CA LYS A 410 14.57 -32.62 -0.15
C LYS A 410 13.26 -33.32 -0.42
N THR A 411 12.13 -32.63 -0.35
CA THR A 411 10.84 -33.26 -0.64
C THR A 411 10.83 -33.89 -2.03
N PRO A 412 10.40 -35.16 -2.17
CA PRO A 412 10.28 -35.81 -3.47
C PRO A 412 9.07 -35.29 -4.28
N HIS A 413 8.05 -34.74 -3.59
CA HIS A 413 6.87 -34.13 -4.22
C HIS A 413 6.91 -32.61 -4.01
N ASN A 414 7.85 -31.94 -4.68
CA ASN A 414 8.01 -30.49 -4.66
C ASN A 414 6.97 -29.82 -5.57
N VAL A 415 5.71 -29.87 -5.16
CA VAL A 415 4.59 -29.27 -5.92
C VAL A 415 4.68 -27.75 -6.02
N ILE A 416 5.50 -27.15 -5.18
CA ILE A 416 5.97 -25.76 -5.25
C ILE A 416 7.48 -25.78 -5.35
N ASP A 417 8.03 -25.19 -6.41
CA ASP A 417 9.47 -25.19 -6.67
C ASP A 417 10.01 -23.78 -6.86
N ILE A 418 11.34 -23.67 -6.78
CA ILE A 418 12.04 -22.42 -7.05
C ILE A 418 12.09 -22.16 -8.56
N MET A 419 11.83 -20.92 -8.96
CA MET A 419 12.00 -20.50 -10.37
C MET A 419 13.45 -20.71 -10.83
N GLU A 420 13.64 -21.15 -12.07
CA GLU A 420 14.97 -21.39 -12.65
C GLU A 420 15.89 -20.17 -12.51
N GLU A 421 15.36 -18.97 -12.74
CA GLU A 421 16.07 -17.70 -12.66
C GLU A 421 16.49 -17.35 -11.23
N GLN A 422 15.89 -17.97 -10.21
CA GLN A 422 16.15 -17.71 -8.80
C GLN A 422 17.21 -18.66 -8.18
N LYS A 423 17.64 -19.70 -8.89
CA LYS A 423 18.54 -20.75 -8.36
C LYS A 423 19.95 -20.26 -7.99
N ASN A 424 20.45 -19.19 -8.61
CA ASN A 424 21.82 -18.69 -8.43
C ASN A 424 21.89 -17.31 -7.79
N ILE A 425 20.85 -16.88 -7.07
CA ILE A 425 20.78 -15.56 -6.46
C ILE A 425 21.48 -15.57 -5.09
N THR A 426 22.42 -14.64 -4.90
CA THR A 426 23.14 -14.42 -3.62
C THR A 426 22.56 -13.28 -2.80
N ASN A 427 21.95 -12.27 -3.45
CA ASN A 427 21.30 -11.14 -2.79
C ASN A 427 19.81 -11.41 -2.59
N MET A 428 19.29 -11.20 -1.37
CA MET A 428 17.86 -11.46 -1.07
C MET A 428 16.94 -10.29 -1.43
N GLY A 429 17.36 -9.04 -1.30
CA GLY A 429 16.54 -7.87 -1.61
C GLY A 429 16.48 -7.57 -3.11
N GLY A 430 15.29 -7.22 -3.61
CA GLY A 430 15.07 -6.77 -4.99
C GLY A 430 15.30 -7.81 -6.09
N THR A 431 15.36 -9.10 -5.76
CA THR A 431 15.71 -10.18 -6.69
C THR A 431 14.59 -11.19 -6.93
N MET A 432 13.45 -11.03 -6.26
CA MET A 432 12.25 -11.83 -6.53
C MET A 432 11.64 -11.50 -7.91
N ARG A 433 10.66 -12.29 -8.34
CA ARG A 433 9.77 -11.89 -9.43
C ARG A 433 8.88 -10.77 -8.93
N LEU A 434 9.17 -9.53 -9.36
CA LEU A 434 8.61 -8.30 -8.84
C LEU A 434 7.96 -7.48 -9.95
N GLY A 435 6.78 -6.89 -9.65
CA GLY A 435 6.08 -6.01 -10.57
C GLY A 435 4.98 -6.68 -11.36
N ALA A 436 4.47 -5.99 -12.37
CA ALA A 436 3.35 -6.45 -13.17
C ALA A 436 3.80 -7.40 -14.28
N TYR A 437 3.16 -8.56 -14.34
CA TYR A 437 3.33 -9.55 -15.40
C TYR A 437 1.98 -9.88 -16.03
N GLU A 438 2.03 -10.25 -17.30
CA GLU A 438 0.87 -10.69 -18.04
C GLU A 438 0.44 -12.09 -17.57
N CYS A 439 -0.88 -12.30 -17.46
CA CYS A 439 -1.49 -13.58 -17.22
C CYS A 439 -2.63 -13.79 -18.22
N VAL A 440 -2.61 -14.93 -18.91
CA VAL A 440 -3.66 -15.35 -19.85
C VAL A 440 -4.63 -16.28 -19.12
N LEU A 441 -5.92 -15.93 -19.15
CA LEU A 441 -6.99 -16.65 -18.45
C LEU A 441 -7.64 -17.68 -19.35
N LYS A 442 -7.88 -18.86 -18.79
CA LYS A 442 -8.59 -19.95 -19.48
C LYS A 442 -10.06 -19.59 -19.68
N GLN A 443 -10.52 -19.55 -20.92
CA GLN A 443 -11.92 -19.28 -21.25
C GLN A 443 -12.84 -20.30 -20.57
N GLY A 444 -13.98 -19.83 -20.05
CA GLY A 444 -14.95 -20.66 -19.35
C GLY A 444 -14.64 -20.91 -17.87
N SER A 445 -13.45 -20.53 -17.37
CA SER A 445 -13.14 -20.57 -15.94
C SER A 445 -13.95 -19.52 -15.16
N ARG A 446 -14.09 -19.73 -13.83
CA ARG A 446 -14.71 -18.73 -12.97
C ARG A 446 -13.93 -17.41 -13.02
N VAL A 447 -12.60 -17.49 -12.95
CA VAL A 447 -11.73 -16.33 -13.00
C VAL A 447 -11.91 -15.54 -14.28
N PHE A 448 -11.97 -16.21 -15.45
CA PHE A 448 -12.28 -15.54 -16.73
C PHE A 448 -13.62 -14.79 -16.68
N ASN A 449 -14.66 -15.42 -16.11
CA ASN A 449 -15.98 -14.81 -15.99
C ASN A 449 -16.00 -13.61 -15.03
N ILE A 450 -15.12 -13.60 -14.00
CA ILE A 450 -14.96 -12.48 -13.06
C ILE A 450 -14.28 -11.30 -13.74
N TYR A 451 -13.14 -11.50 -14.40
CA TYR A 451 -12.40 -10.43 -15.07
C TYR A 451 -13.06 -9.97 -16.38
N LYS A 452 -13.75 -10.87 -17.09
CA LYS A 452 -14.32 -10.63 -18.43
C LYS A 452 -13.28 -10.19 -19.45
N LYS A 453 -12.07 -10.66 -19.30
CA LYS A 453 -10.90 -10.38 -20.13
C LYS A 453 -10.06 -11.65 -20.22
N GLU A 454 -9.42 -11.88 -21.36
CA GLU A 454 -8.51 -13.01 -21.55
C GLU A 454 -7.10 -12.68 -21.05
N HIS A 455 -6.65 -11.47 -21.27
CA HIS A 455 -5.34 -10.97 -20.88
C HIS A 455 -5.48 -9.99 -19.72
N ILE A 456 -4.78 -10.27 -18.62
CA ILE A 456 -4.70 -9.40 -17.43
C ILE A 456 -3.24 -9.12 -17.08
N GLN A 457 -3.01 -8.08 -16.31
CA GLN A 457 -1.70 -7.77 -15.75
C GLN A 457 -1.83 -7.65 -14.24
N GLU A 458 -1.03 -8.41 -13.49
CA GLU A 458 -1.06 -8.45 -12.04
C GLU A 458 0.33 -8.36 -11.44
N ARG A 459 0.45 -7.82 -10.20
CA ARG A 459 1.75 -7.62 -9.56
C ARG A 459 2.17 -8.82 -8.74
N HIS A 460 3.43 -9.17 -8.86
CA HIS A 460 4.06 -10.32 -8.21
C HIS A 460 5.09 -9.89 -7.16
N ARG A 461 5.29 -10.76 -6.16
CA ARG A 461 6.34 -10.68 -5.16
C ARG A 461 6.65 -12.07 -4.60
N HIS A 462 7.35 -12.92 -5.37
CA HIS A 462 7.66 -14.29 -4.95
C HIS A 462 8.91 -14.85 -5.64
N ARG A 463 9.46 -15.97 -5.08
CA ARG A 463 10.57 -16.76 -5.64
C ARG A 463 10.15 -18.16 -6.05
N TYR A 464 9.13 -18.69 -5.37
CA TYR A 464 8.63 -20.04 -5.53
C TYR A 464 7.27 -20.00 -6.18
N GLU A 465 6.95 -21.05 -6.92
CA GLU A 465 5.71 -21.12 -7.67
C GLU A 465 5.30 -22.56 -7.95
N PHE A 466 4.11 -22.76 -8.52
CA PHE A 466 3.55 -24.05 -8.88
C PHE A 466 4.50 -24.80 -9.81
N ASN A 467 4.81 -26.07 -9.48
CA ASN A 467 5.63 -26.93 -10.31
C ASN A 467 4.78 -27.56 -11.43
N ASN A 468 5.02 -27.16 -12.66
CA ASN A 468 4.27 -27.58 -13.85
C ASN A 468 4.33 -29.10 -14.11
N ASP A 469 5.31 -29.82 -13.59
CA ASP A 469 5.43 -31.28 -13.75
C ASP A 469 4.21 -32.02 -13.17
N PHE A 470 3.61 -31.46 -12.11
CA PHE A 470 2.43 -32.04 -11.44
C PHE A 470 1.10 -31.59 -12.03
N GLN A 471 1.05 -30.61 -12.95
CA GLN A 471 -0.19 -29.98 -13.42
C GLN A 471 -1.26 -30.98 -13.86
N LYS A 472 -0.88 -31.96 -14.68
CA LYS A 472 -1.83 -32.92 -15.22
C LYS A 472 -2.54 -33.75 -14.14
N GLU A 473 -1.84 -34.04 -13.06
CA GLU A 473 -2.38 -34.79 -11.93
C GLU A 473 -3.36 -33.93 -11.11
N PHE A 474 -3.02 -32.67 -10.88
CA PHE A 474 -3.92 -31.71 -10.23
C PHE A 474 -5.21 -31.50 -11.02
N GLU A 475 -5.10 -31.26 -12.34
CA GLU A 475 -6.27 -31.05 -13.20
C GLU A 475 -7.16 -32.28 -13.27
N LYS A 476 -6.59 -33.50 -13.36
CA LYS A 476 -7.32 -34.76 -13.34
C LYS A 476 -8.08 -34.95 -12.01
N ALA A 477 -7.52 -34.50 -10.91
CA ALA A 477 -8.12 -34.61 -9.59
C ALA A 477 -9.11 -33.45 -9.26
N GLY A 478 -9.22 -32.45 -10.14
CA GLY A 478 -10.24 -31.39 -10.03
C GLY A 478 -9.74 -30.00 -9.62
N MET A 479 -8.43 -29.80 -9.42
CA MET A 479 -7.85 -28.46 -9.29
C MET A 479 -7.35 -28.00 -10.66
N MET A 480 -7.95 -26.96 -11.20
CA MET A 480 -7.67 -26.46 -12.54
C MET A 480 -6.67 -25.32 -12.51
N CYS A 481 -5.66 -25.37 -13.38
CA CYS A 481 -4.75 -24.26 -13.66
C CYS A 481 -5.41 -23.35 -14.71
N VAL A 482 -5.89 -22.19 -14.28
CA VAL A 482 -6.76 -21.33 -15.11
C VAL A 482 -6.16 -19.98 -15.50
N GLY A 483 -5.00 -19.64 -14.97
CA GLY A 483 -4.21 -18.46 -15.34
C GLY A 483 -2.76 -18.84 -15.55
N ARG A 484 -2.15 -18.33 -16.64
CA ARG A 484 -0.76 -18.63 -17.00
C ARG A 484 -0.04 -17.41 -17.53
N ASN A 485 1.22 -17.28 -17.17
CA ASN A 485 2.10 -16.33 -17.82
C ASN A 485 2.47 -16.83 -19.22
N PRO A 486 2.26 -16.04 -20.30
CA PRO A 486 2.48 -16.51 -21.68
C PRO A 486 3.96 -16.66 -22.05
N GLU A 487 4.89 -16.00 -21.36
CA GLU A 487 6.32 -16.03 -21.66
C GLU A 487 7.03 -17.20 -20.97
N SER A 488 6.72 -17.41 -19.68
CA SER A 488 7.39 -18.40 -18.83
C SER A 488 6.59 -19.68 -18.61
N ASP A 489 5.36 -19.74 -19.08
CA ASP A 489 4.39 -20.84 -18.88
C ASP A 489 4.12 -21.17 -17.41
N LEU A 490 4.32 -20.21 -16.51
CA LEU A 490 4.10 -20.37 -15.08
C LEU A 490 2.61 -20.32 -14.74
N VAL A 491 2.18 -21.19 -13.83
CA VAL A 491 0.81 -21.18 -13.32
C VAL A 491 0.62 -20.03 -12.34
N GLU A 492 -0.25 -19.10 -12.71
CA GLU A 492 -0.56 -17.88 -11.94
C GLU A 492 -1.81 -18.01 -11.07
N ILE A 493 -2.76 -18.88 -11.50
CA ILE A 493 -4.06 -19.03 -10.84
C ILE A 493 -4.47 -20.49 -10.86
N VAL A 494 -4.90 -20.97 -9.68
CA VAL A 494 -5.58 -22.28 -9.53
C VAL A 494 -7.02 -22.04 -9.06
N GLU A 495 -7.96 -22.88 -9.52
CA GLU A 495 -9.34 -22.90 -9.00
C GLU A 495 -9.87 -24.33 -8.84
N ILE A 496 -10.80 -24.55 -7.92
CA ILE A 496 -11.56 -25.80 -7.78
C ILE A 496 -13.01 -25.51 -8.20
N PRO A 497 -13.41 -25.80 -9.46
CA PRO A 497 -14.72 -25.39 -9.99
C PRO A 497 -15.93 -25.99 -9.25
N GLY A 498 -15.74 -27.14 -8.59
CA GLY A 498 -16.81 -27.83 -7.85
C GLY A 498 -17.21 -27.16 -6.53
N LEU A 499 -16.42 -26.20 -6.04
CA LEU A 499 -16.69 -25.48 -4.80
C LEU A 499 -17.32 -24.11 -5.05
N LYS A 500 -17.99 -23.56 -4.03
CA LYS A 500 -18.67 -22.25 -4.10
C LYS A 500 -17.73 -21.14 -4.58
N TRP A 501 -16.53 -21.06 -4.01
CA TRP A 501 -15.47 -20.14 -4.40
C TRP A 501 -14.13 -20.59 -3.79
N TYR A 502 -13.25 -21.16 -4.59
CA TYR A 502 -11.97 -21.65 -4.10
C TYR A 502 -10.89 -21.34 -5.14
N ILE A 503 -10.21 -20.21 -4.94
CA ILE A 503 -9.24 -19.66 -5.90
C ILE A 503 -7.94 -19.32 -5.18
N GLY A 504 -6.83 -19.69 -5.78
CA GLY A 504 -5.48 -19.25 -5.41
C GLY A 504 -4.84 -18.42 -6.49
N THR A 505 -4.23 -17.29 -6.16
CA THR A 505 -3.44 -16.47 -7.07
C THR A 505 -2.00 -16.36 -6.60
N GLN A 506 -1.03 -16.55 -7.51
CA GLN A 506 0.39 -16.37 -7.22
C GLN A 506 0.76 -14.88 -7.10
N PHE A 507 0.06 -14.04 -7.82
CA PHE A 507 0.17 -12.59 -7.76
C PHE A 507 -0.64 -12.00 -6.59
N HIS A 508 -0.49 -10.69 -6.38
CA HIS A 508 -1.09 -9.91 -5.31
C HIS A 508 -2.19 -8.98 -5.87
N PRO A 509 -3.44 -9.44 -6.02
CA PRO A 509 -4.53 -8.63 -6.57
C PRO A 509 -4.90 -7.43 -5.68
N GLU A 510 -4.56 -7.50 -4.38
CA GLU A 510 -4.79 -6.42 -3.43
C GLU A 510 -4.07 -5.11 -3.79
N TYR A 511 -2.97 -5.17 -4.54
CA TYR A 511 -2.23 -3.97 -4.94
C TYR A 511 -2.95 -3.14 -6.02
N GLN A 512 -3.93 -3.71 -6.71
CA GLN A 512 -4.67 -3.01 -7.76
C GLN A 512 -6.08 -2.57 -7.35
N SER A 513 -6.52 -2.89 -6.12
CA SER A 513 -7.83 -2.46 -5.62
C SER A 513 -7.80 -0.98 -5.21
N THR A 514 -8.67 -0.18 -5.80
CA THR A 514 -8.83 1.24 -5.44
C THR A 514 -10.24 1.55 -4.96
N VAL A 515 -10.45 2.73 -4.39
CA VAL A 515 -11.76 3.16 -3.89
C VAL A 515 -12.83 3.17 -5.00
N LEU A 516 -12.46 3.67 -6.18
CA LEU A 516 -13.38 3.79 -7.31
C LEU A 516 -13.40 2.56 -8.23
N HIS A 517 -12.37 1.72 -8.14
CA HIS A 517 -12.24 0.50 -8.94
C HIS A 517 -11.78 -0.65 -8.04
N PRO A 518 -12.66 -1.21 -7.21
CA PRO A 518 -12.32 -2.35 -6.38
C PRO A 518 -11.99 -3.56 -7.26
N HIS A 519 -11.00 -4.33 -6.84
CA HIS A 519 -10.49 -5.45 -7.63
C HIS A 519 -11.54 -6.55 -7.80
N PRO A 520 -11.80 -7.06 -9.02
CA PRO A 520 -12.92 -7.94 -9.32
C PRO A 520 -12.91 -9.26 -8.55
N LEU A 521 -11.74 -9.85 -8.27
CA LEU A 521 -11.64 -11.07 -7.46
C LEU A 521 -12.14 -10.84 -6.03
N PHE A 522 -11.79 -9.72 -5.40
CA PHE A 522 -12.28 -9.40 -4.06
C PHE A 522 -13.78 -9.12 -4.06
N VAL A 523 -14.29 -8.45 -5.10
CA VAL A 523 -15.72 -8.15 -5.24
C VAL A 523 -16.53 -9.44 -5.33
N ASP A 524 -16.13 -10.38 -6.18
CA ASP A 524 -16.82 -11.65 -6.38
C ASP A 524 -16.67 -12.60 -5.16
N PHE A 525 -15.48 -12.62 -4.53
CA PHE A 525 -15.24 -13.34 -3.29
C PHE A 525 -16.18 -12.90 -2.17
N VAL A 526 -16.25 -11.59 -1.91
CA VAL A 526 -17.12 -11.02 -0.87
C VAL A 526 -18.59 -11.26 -1.21
N LYS A 527 -19.00 -11.12 -2.47
CA LYS A 527 -20.34 -11.46 -2.92
C LYS A 527 -20.71 -12.91 -2.59
N THR A 528 -19.82 -13.85 -2.91
CA THR A 528 -20.04 -15.27 -2.63
C THR A 528 -20.08 -15.56 -1.12
N ALA A 529 -19.24 -14.89 -0.33
CA ALA A 529 -19.29 -14.99 1.14
C ALA A 529 -20.63 -14.50 1.70
N ILE A 530 -21.19 -13.41 1.17
CA ILE A 530 -22.53 -12.92 1.54
C ILE A 530 -23.62 -13.96 1.20
N GLU A 531 -23.53 -14.59 0.02
CA GLU A 531 -24.47 -15.65 -0.40
C GLU A 531 -24.32 -16.91 0.48
N ASN A 532 -23.11 -17.21 0.93
CA ASN A 532 -22.84 -18.34 1.84
C ASN A 532 -23.47 -18.11 3.23
N LYS A 533 -23.44 -16.89 3.75
CA LYS A 533 -24.04 -16.52 5.03
C LYS A 533 -25.56 -16.73 5.07
N LYS A 534 -26.24 -16.55 3.93
CA LYS A 534 -27.72 -16.64 3.82
C LYS A 534 -28.24 -18.08 3.82
N LYS A 535 -27.35 -19.06 3.76
CA LYS A 535 -27.69 -20.50 3.81
C LYS A 535 -27.45 -21.09 5.19
#